data_7511853d5422b96b2904aad84c9a4554
#
_entry.id   7511853d5422b96b2904aad84c9a4554
#
_cell.length_a   1.000
_cell.length_b   1.000
_cell.length_c   1.000
_cell.angle_alpha   90.00
_cell.angle_beta   90.00
_cell.angle_gamma   90.00
#
_symmetry.space_group_name_H-M   'P 1'
#
loop_
_entity.id
_entity.type
_entity.pdbx_description
1 polymer ?
#
loop_
_entity_poly.entity_id
_entity_poly.type
_entity_poly.pdbx_seq_one_letter_code
_entity_poly.pdbx_strand_id
1 'polypeptide(L)'
;MTNDDYVDVDVDEEYTFNISEKTTPDYRMAYSILEWLQSNMESLTDDDDHTIFGKVNCGFNESTLKSYGRKPVCDVYFDHVEYDGDFDNHVPVNIYTFILFHMKGANNETYMKACSLHDYLMQTLISDTSFRELSNIVKDTHIENSEIRIQPVNKKWGLIGAFELKHELY
;
A
#
# COMPACT_ATOMS: atom_id res chain seq x y z
N MET A 1 -39.47 -30.51 -4.34
CA MET A 1 -39.54 -29.54 -3.22
C MET A 1 -38.33 -29.83 -2.36
N THR A 2 -37.26 -29.13 -2.59
CA THR A 2 -36.02 -29.23 -1.80
C THR A 2 -35.86 -27.89 -1.12
N ASN A 3 -36.04 -27.87 0.20
CA ASN A 3 -35.67 -26.77 1.05
C ASN A 3 -34.16 -26.63 1.00
N ASP A 4 -33.67 -25.56 0.40
CA ASP A 4 -32.33 -25.07 0.62
C ASP A 4 -32.31 -24.35 1.98
N ASP A 5 -31.91 -25.07 3.01
CA ASP A 5 -31.54 -24.50 4.28
C ASP A 5 -30.23 -23.69 4.10
N TYR A 6 -30.38 -22.42 3.72
CA TYR A 6 -29.31 -21.45 3.90
C TYR A 6 -29.10 -21.29 5.40
N VAL A 7 -28.02 -21.84 5.89
CA VAL A 7 -27.49 -21.52 7.21
C VAL A 7 -27.01 -20.09 7.12
N ASP A 8 -27.79 -19.16 7.69
CA ASP A 8 -27.31 -17.82 8.00
C ASP A 8 -26.11 -17.98 8.96
N VAL A 9 -24.93 -17.83 8.45
CA VAL A 9 -23.73 -17.68 9.27
C VAL A 9 -23.79 -16.25 9.78
N ASP A 10 -24.15 -16.07 11.03
CA ASP A 10 -24.02 -14.81 11.77
C ASP A 10 -22.56 -14.34 11.67
N VAL A 11 -22.31 -13.32 10.86
CA VAL A 11 -20.99 -12.73 10.58
C VAL A 11 -20.63 -11.67 11.65
N ASP A 12 -21.34 -11.59 12.75
CA ASP A 12 -21.21 -10.56 13.77
C ASP A 12 -20.56 -11.03 15.10
N GLU A 13 -19.72 -12.05 15.07
CA GLU A 13 -18.78 -12.24 16.16
C GLU A 13 -17.52 -11.40 15.88
N GLU A 14 -17.49 -10.19 16.41
CA GLU A 14 -16.27 -9.39 16.56
C GLU A 14 -15.24 -10.23 17.34
N TYR A 15 -14.29 -10.84 16.62
CA TYR A 15 -13.14 -11.49 17.26
C TYR A 15 -12.26 -10.39 17.87
N THR A 16 -12.49 -10.08 19.13
CA THR A 16 -11.60 -9.26 19.92
C THR A 16 -10.41 -10.08 20.37
N PHE A 17 -9.28 -9.92 19.71
CA PHE A 17 -8.01 -10.44 20.20
C PHE A 17 -7.48 -9.51 21.30
N ASN A 18 -7.45 -10.00 22.52
CA ASN A 18 -6.78 -9.33 23.63
C ASN A 18 -5.29 -9.72 23.64
N ILE A 19 -4.55 -9.27 22.63
CA ILE A 19 -3.09 -9.31 22.66
C ILE A 19 -2.67 -8.08 23.44
N SER A 20 -2.05 -8.27 24.61
CA SER A 20 -1.40 -7.17 25.31
C SER A 20 -0.43 -6.51 24.33
N GLU A 21 -0.61 -5.21 24.07
CA GLU A 21 0.19 -4.43 23.11
C GLU A 21 1.65 -4.32 23.56
N LYS A 22 2.36 -5.42 23.50
CA LYS A 22 3.81 -5.40 23.37
C LYS A 22 4.09 -5.14 21.91
N THR A 23 3.96 -3.87 21.50
CA THR A 23 4.47 -3.44 20.22
C THR A 23 5.96 -3.72 20.20
N THR A 24 6.36 -4.74 19.44
CA THR A 24 7.77 -5.01 19.22
C THR A 24 8.43 -3.79 18.59
N PRO A 25 9.73 -3.54 18.80
CA PRO A 25 10.45 -2.48 18.11
C PRO A 25 10.25 -2.52 16.59
N ASP A 26 10.19 -3.71 16.01
CA ASP A 26 10.00 -3.95 14.58
C ASP A 26 8.65 -3.46 14.07
N TYR A 27 7.57 -3.68 14.85
CA TYR A 27 6.25 -3.14 14.51
C TYR A 27 6.25 -1.61 14.51
N ARG A 28 6.92 -0.98 15.47
CA ARG A 28 7.03 0.49 15.54
C ARG A 28 7.79 1.05 14.34
N MET A 29 8.86 0.40 13.93
CA MET A 29 9.61 0.78 12.73
C MET A 29 8.75 0.65 11.47
N ALA A 30 8.08 -0.49 11.31
CA ALA A 30 7.18 -0.71 10.18
C ALA A 30 6.07 0.35 10.13
N TYR A 31 5.46 0.67 11.27
CA TYR A 31 4.43 1.70 11.35
C TYR A 31 4.98 3.10 11.00
N SER A 32 6.17 3.46 11.49
CA SER A 32 6.83 4.74 11.15
C SER A 32 7.14 4.83 9.66
N ILE A 33 7.54 3.72 9.02
CA ILE A 33 7.77 3.69 7.57
C ILE A 33 6.46 3.89 6.81
N LEU A 34 5.37 3.26 7.25
CA LEU A 34 4.05 3.42 6.61
C LEU A 34 3.53 4.86 6.74
N GLU A 35 3.65 5.50 7.90
CA GLU A 35 3.25 6.89 8.09
C GLU A 35 4.09 7.85 7.24
N TRP A 36 5.38 7.58 7.14
CA TRP A 36 6.29 8.35 6.28
C TRP A 36 5.92 8.22 4.80
N LEU A 37 5.69 7.00 4.31
CA LEU A 37 5.25 6.76 2.93
C LEU A 37 3.89 7.41 2.67
N GLN A 38 2.93 7.26 3.58
CA GLN A 38 1.61 7.88 3.46
C GLN A 38 1.74 9.40 3.29
N SER A 39 2.49 10.06 4.15
CA SER A 39 2.68 11.51 4.12
C SER A 39 3.33 11.98 2.82
N ASN A 40 4.32 11.24 2.33
CA ASN A 40 4.96 11.55 1.06
C ASN A 40 4.01 11.37 -0.12
N MET A 41 3.23 10.28 -0.15
CA MET A 41 2.23 10.05 -1.21
C MET A 41 1.11 11.09 -1.20
N GLU A 42 0.67 11.55 -0.03
CA GLU A 42 -0.32 12.62 0.12
C GLU A 42 0.17 13.97 -0.43
N SER A 43 1.48 14.21 -0.36
CA SER A 43 2.10 15.46 -0.79
C SER A 43 2.34 15.55 -2.31
N LEU A 44 2.18 14.45 -3.05
CA LEU A 44 2.42 14.45 -4.50
C LEU A 44 1.39 15.27 -5.25
N THR A 45 1.89 16.15 -6.12
CA THR A 45 1.06 17.02 -6.96
C THR A 45 1.34 16.78 -8.44
N ASP A 46 0.37 17.14 -9.27
CA ASP A 46 0.53 17.23 -10.72
C ASP A 46 1.17 18.58 -11.13
N ASP A 47 1.31 18.80 -12.44
CA ASP A 47 1.91 20.01 -13.00
C ASP A 47 1.11 21.30 -12.69
N ASP A 48 -0.13 21.17 -12.26
CA ASP A 48 -1.02 22.28 -11.88
C ASP A 48 -1.13 22.47 -10.35
N ASP A 49 -0.22 21.86 -9.58
CA ASP A 49 -0.19 21.85 -8.11
C ASP A 49 -1.42 21.20 -7.44
N HIS A 50 -2.15 20.37 -8.17
CA HIS A 50 -3.24 19.59 -7.58
C HIS A 50 -2.73 18.26 -7.04
N THR A 51 -3.23 17.85 -5.87
CA THR A 51 -2.92 16.53 -5.32
C THR A 51 -3.31 15.42 -6.29
N ILE A 52 -2.40 14.48 -6.54
CA ILE A 52 -2.60 13.36 -7.46
C ILE A 52 -3.66 12.41 -6.91
N PHE A 53 -3.53 12.05 -5.64
CA PHE A 53 -4.45 11.13 -4.98
C PHE A 53 -5.61 11.87 -4.32
N GLY A 54 -6.82 11.33 -4.47
CA GLY A 54 -7.99 11.81 -3.73
C GLY A 54 -7.98 11.37 -2.27
N LYS A 55 -7.31 10.25 -1.99
CA LYS A 55 -7.10 9.70 -0.66
C LYS A 55 -5.86 8.81 -0.65
N VAL A 56 -5.09 8.87 0.42
CA VAL A 56 -4.02 7.92 0.75
C VAL A 56 -4.34 7.26 2.08
N ASN A 57 -4.38 5.93 2.11
CA ASN A 57 -4.64 5.16 3.32
C ASN A 57 -3.37 4.47 3.79
N CYS A 58 -3.23 4.35 5.09
CA CYS A 58 -2.28 3.47 5.71
C CYS A 58 -2.99 2.16 6.06
N GLY A 59 -2.52 1.06 5.47
CA GLY A 59 -3.16 -0.24 5.54
C GLY A 59 -4.23 -0.45 4.45
N PHE A 60 -4.63 -1.72 4.30
CA PHE A 60 -5.66 -2.10 3.33
C PHE A 60 -7.03 -1.64 3.80
N ASN A 61 -7.74 -0.88 2.97
CA ASN A 61 -9.08 -0.42 3.27
C ASN A 61 -10.07 -0.85 2.18
N GLU A 62 -10.87 -1.85 2.50
CA GLU A 62 -11.90 -2.38 1.60
C GLU A 62 -12.92 -1.32 1.17
N SER A 63 -13.16 -0.30 1.99
CA SER A 63 -14.09 0.80 1.67
C SER A 63 -13.58 1.66 0.51
N THR A 64 -12.28 1.75 0.28
CA THR A 64 -11.70 2.48 -0.85
C THR A 64 -11.98 1.81 -2.18
N LEU A 65 -12.11 0.49 -2.20
CA LEU A 65 -12.53 -0.26 -3.38
C LEU A 65 -14.00 0.01 -3.76
N LYS A 66 -14.81 0.52 -2.85
CA LYS A 66 -16.25 0.78 -3.05
C LYS A 66 -16.56 2.18 -3.55
N SER A 67 -15.69 3.15 -3.26
CA SER A 67 -15.91 4.56 -3.60
C SER A 67 -14.75 5.19 -4.35
N TYR A 68 -14.58 4.81 -5.60
CA TYR A 68 -13.68 5.56 -6.47
C TYR A 68 -14.27 6.94 -6.74
N GLY A 69 -13.61 7.98 -6.28
CA GLY A 69 -13.82 9.34 -6.73
C GLY A 69 -13.31 9.54 -8.17
N ARG A 70 -13.16 10.78 -8.60
CA ARG A 70 -12.56 11.12 -9.89
C ARG A 70 -11.03 10.96 -9.89
N LYS A 71 -10.40 11.08 -8.71
CA LYS A 71 -8.96 10.93 -8.51
C LYS A 71 -8.60 9.50 -8.15
N PRO A 72 -7.38 9.05 -8.47
CA PRO A 72 -6.85 7.79 -7.95
C PRO A 72 -6.87 7.76 -6.42
N VAL A 73 -6.95 6.55 -5.87
CA VAL A 73 -6.80 6.29 -4.44
C VAL A 73 -5.53 5.48 -4.25
N CYS A 74 -4.80 5.76 -3.19
CA CYS A 74 -3.56 5.06 -2.86
C CYS A 74 -3.71 4.36 -1.51
N ASP A 75 -3.19 3.14 -1.43
CA ASP A 75 -3.03 2.39 -0.18
C ASP A 75 -1.55 2.08 0.01
N VAL A 76 -1.05 2.33 1.22
CA VAL A 76 0.32 1.98 1.64
C VAL A 76 0.19 0.94 2.74
N TYR A 77 0.81 -0.22 2.60
CA TYR A 77 0.70 -1.26 3.61
C TYR A 77 1.98 -2.07 3.78
N PHE A 78 2.12 -2.65 4.96
CA PHE A 78 3.22 -3.50 5.36
C PHE A 78 3.06 -4.90 4.77
N ASP A 79 4.18 -5.49 4.34
CA ASP A 79 4.23 -6.88 3.88
C ASP A 79 4.95 -7.77 4.90
N HIS A 80 6.26 -7.65 5.02
CA HIS A 80 7.04 -8.45 5.97
C HIS A 80 8.34 -7.77 6.40
N VAL A 81 8.98 -8.36 7.40
CA VAL A 81 10.34 -8.02 7.86
C VAL A 81 11.28 -9.16 7.49
N GLU A 82 12.44 -8.81 6.95
CA GLU A 82 13.56 -9.72 6.76
C GLU A 82 14.56 -9.53 7.91
N TYR A 83 14.99 -10.64 8.47
CA TYR A 83 15.93 -10.67 9.58
C TYR A 83 17.24 -11.31 9.16
N ASP A 84 18.35 -10.77 9.67
CA ASP A 84 19.66 -11.42 9.63
C ASP A 84 20.01 -11.99 11.01
N GLY A 85 20.73 -13.11 11.05
CA GLY A 85 21.20 -13.74 12.27
C GLY A 85 20.60 -15.12 12.55
N ASP A 86 21.16 -15.76 13.59
CA ASP A 86 20.69 -17.05 14.10
C ASP A 86 19.47 -16.89 15.02
N PHE A 87 18.80 -18.01 15.32
CA PHE A 87 17.55 -18.09 16.07
C PHE A 87 17.51 -17.28 17.37
N ASP A 88 18.66 -17.03 17.99
CA ASP A 88 18.78 -16.31 19.26
C ASP A 88 19.12 -14.81 19.10
N ASN A 89 19.49 -14.36 17.89
CA ASN A 89 19.89 -12.98 17.59
C ASN A 89 19.29 -12.50 16.27
N HIS A 90 17.99 -12.29 16.22
CA HIS A 90 17.33 -11.72 15.06
C HIS A 90 17.48 -10.21 15.04
N VAL A 91 18.16 -9.70 14.02
CA VAL A 91 18.24 -8.27 13.74
C VAL A 91 17.44 -7.98 12.47
N PRO A 92 16.43 -7.12 12.50
CA PRO A 92 15.73 -6.71 11.30
C PRO A 92 16.69 -5.94 10.39
N VAL A 93 16.80 -6.37 9.14
CA VAL A 93 17.71 -5.75 8.16
C VAL A 93 16.94 -5.05 7.06
N ASN A 94 15.78 -5.58 6.69
CA ASN A 94 14.92 -4.98 5.68
C ASN A 94 13.45 -5.05 6.10
N ILE A 95 12.68 -4.02 5.72
CA ILE A 95 11.23 -4.02 5.80
C ILE A 95 10.67 -3.88 4.39
N TYR A 96 9.67 -4.70 4.07
CA TYR A 96 8.98 -4.67 2.78
C TYR A 96 7.60 -4.06 2.93
N THR A 97 7.27 -3.16 2.01
CA THR A 97 5.97 -2.50 1.95
C THR A 97 5.44 -2.47 0.53
N PHE A 98 4.14 -2.25 0.39
CA PHE A 98 3.50 -2.02 -0.89
C PHE A 98 2.88 -0.63 -0.97
N ILE A 99 2.99 -0.03 -2.15
CA ILE A 99 2.18 1.10 -2.57
C ILE A 99 1.26 0.59 -3.67
N LEU A 100 -0.03 0.70 -3.46
CA LEU A 100 -1.05 0.40 -4.46
C LEU A 100 -1.81 1.67 -4.82
N PHE A 101 -1.97 1.93 -6.11
CA PHE A 101 -2.93 2.94 -6.54
C PHE A 101 -4.07 2.29 -7.33
N HIS A 102 -5.26 2.83 -7.15
CA HIS A 102 -6.49 2.32 -7.74
C HIS A 102 -7.13 3.39 -8.59
N MET A 103 -7.51 3.03 -9.83
CA MET A 103 -8.22 3.89 -10.77
C MET A 103 -9.50 3.21 -11.25
N LYS A 104 -10.59 3.99 -11.34
CA LYS A 104 -11.86 3.50 -11.85
C LYS A 104 -11.87 3.45 -13.37
N GLY A 105 -12.37 2.35 -13.90
CA GLY A 105 -12.51 2.12 -15.33
C GLY A 105 -11.37 1.29 -15.90
N ALA A 106 -11.57 0.73 -17.08
CA ALA A 106 -10.62 -0.12 -17.78
C ALA A 106 -10.70 0.07 -19.30
N ASN A 107 -10.93 1.31 -19.75
CA ASN A 107 -10.84 1.66 -21.16
C ASN A 107 -9.41 2.11 -21.51
N ASN A 108 -9.13 2.30 -22.80
CA ASN A 108 -7.81 2.69 -23.26
C ASN A 108 -7.33 4.02 -22.66
N GLU A 109 -8.20 4.99 -22.50
CA GLU A 109 -7.85 6.29 -21.92
C GLU A 109 -7.43 6.14 -20.45
N THR A 110 -8.23 5.42 -19.65
CA THR A 110 -7.90 5.15 -18.24
C THR A 110 -6.63 4.32 -18.11
N TYR A 111 -6.42 3.35 -19.02
CA TYR A 111 -5.19 2.56 -19.05
C TYR A 111 -3.96 3.43 -19.32
N MET A 112 -4.02 4.32 -20.31
CA MET A 112 -2.92 5.24 -20.60
C MET A 112 -2.62 6.20 -19.45
N LYS A 113 -3.67 6.69 -18.76
CA LYS A 113 -3.50 7.49 -17.54
C LYS A 113 -2.85 6.69 -16.41
N ALA A 114 -3.22 5.43 -16.24
CA ALA A 114 -2.61 4.56 -15.24
C ALA A 114 -1.12 4.29 -15.57
N CYS A 115 -0.78 4.07 -16.83
CA CYS A 115 0.61 3.93 -17.25
C CYS A 115 1.42 5.21 -16.99
N SER A 116 0.87 6.37 -17.29
CA SER A 116 1.53 7.66 -17.02
C SER A 116 1.74 7.91 -15.53
N LEU A 117 0.73 7.59 -14.71
CA LEU A 117 0.84 7.69 -13.26
C LEU A 117 1.88 6.71 -12.70
N HIS A 118 1.87 5.46 -13.19
CA HIS A 118 2.84 4.45 -12.79
C HIS A 118 4.27 4.90 -13.13
N ASP A 119 4.50 5.42 -14.34
CA ASP A 119 5.82 5.90 -14.75
C ASP A 119 6.26 7.11 -13.92
N TYR A 120 5.36 8.06 -13.66
CA TYR A 120 5.62 9.19 -12.76
C TYR A 120 6.02 8.73 -11.35
N LEU A 121 5.27 7.80 -10.76
CA LEU A 121 5.58 7.26 -9.43
C LEU A 121 6.90 6.50 -9.42
N MET A 122 7.17 5.68 -10.45
CA MET A 122 8.45 4.99 -10.61
C MET A 122 9.62 5.97 -10.56
N GLN A 123 9.54 7.05 -11.35
CA GLN A 123 10.56 8.06 -11.41
C GLN A 123 10.72 8.80 -10.08
N THR A 124 9.61 9.14 -9.43
CA THR A 124 9.61 9.83 -8.15
C THR A 124 10.23 8.97 -7.05
N LEU A 125 9.84 7.71 -6.94
CA LEU A 125 10.39 6.77 -5.96
C LEU A 125 11.90 6.53 -6.12
N ILE A 126 12.42 6.60 -7.34
CA ILE A 126 13.85 6.43 -7.62
C ILE A 126 14.64 7.71 -7.37
N SER A 127 14.11 8.88 -7.75
CA SER A 127 14.89 10.12 -7.81
C SER A 127 14.69 11.05 -6.63
N ASP A 128 13.55 10.98 -5.96
CA ASP A 128 13.24 11.87 -4.83
C ASP A 128 13.76 11.27 -3.52
N THR A 129 14.71 11.96 -2.89
CA THR A 129 15.30 11.55 -1.63
C THR A 129 14.30 11.43 -0.48
N SER A 130 13.16 12.14 -0.56
CA SER A 130 12.09 12.03 0.44
C SER A 130 11.45 10.64 0.49
N PHE A 131 11.58 9.82 -0.56
CA PHE A 131 11.12 8.44 -0.62
C PHE A 131 12.23 7.41 -0.37
N ARG A 132 13.49 7.84 -0.27
CA ARG A 132 14.62 6.93 -0.16
C ARG A 132 15.10 6.74 1.27
N GLU A 133 15.07 7.80 2.06
CA GLU A 133 15.67 7.80 3.38
C GLU A 133 14.68 8.29 4.45
N LEU A 134 14.62 7.58 5.56
CA LEU A 134 13.95 8.02 6.78
C LEU A 134 14.97 8.05 7.91
N SER A 135 15.25 9.24 8.43
CA SER A 135 16.32 9.49 9.39
C SER A 135 16.34 8.50 10.55
N ASN A 136 17.46 7.82 10.74
CA ASN A 136 17.71 6.81 11.77
C ASN A 136 16.85 5.53 11.70
N ILE A 137 16.07 5.35 10.65
CA ILE A 137 15.22 4.16 10.46
C ILE A 137 15.57 3.50 9.13
N VAL A 138 15.38 4.21 8.01
CA VAL A 138 15.63 3.70 6.67
C VAL A 138 16.87 4.37 6.08
N LYS A 139 17.84 3.56 5.69
CA LYS A 139 19.06 3.98 5.04
C LYS A 139 18.88 4.21 3.56
N ASP A 140 18.15 3.33 2.90
CA ASP A 140 17.80 3.43 1.48
C ASP A 140 16.53 2.62 1.18
N THR A 141 15.85 2.98 0.10
CA THR A 141 14.64 2.30 -0.39
C THR A 141 14.82 1.91 -1.85
N HIS A 142 14.51 0.67 -2.16
CA HIS A 142 14.59 0.10 -3.50
C HIS A 142 13.21 -0.39 -3.96
N ILE A 143 12.95 -0.28 -5.26
CA ILE A 143 11.79 -0.91 -5.89
C ILE A 143 12.18 -2.33 -6.28
N GLU A 144 11.58 -3.33 -5.63
CA GLU A 144 11.79 -4.74 -5.93
C GLU A 144 10.94 -5.22 -7.09
N ASN A 145 9.71 -4.73 -7.16
CA ASN A 145 8.77 -5.09 -8.21
C ASN A 145 7.77 -3.96 -8.48
N SER A 146 7.27 -3.90 -9.71
CA SER A 146 6.17 -3.01 -10.07
C SER A 146 5.32 -3.58 -11.19
N GLU A 147 4.02 -3.31 -11.14
CA GLU A 147 3.08 -3.82 -12.13
C GLU A 147 1.83 -2.96 -12.27
N ILE A 148 1.14 -3.11 -13.40
CA ILE A 148 -0.21 -2.60 -13.60
C ILE A 148 -1.11 -3.79 -13.93
N ARG A 149 -2.23 -3.92 -13.23
CA ARG A 149 -3.22 -4.97 -13.44
C ARG A 149 -4.60 -4.38 -13.70
N ILE A 150 -5.35 -5.05 -14.57
CA ILE A 150 -6.79 -4.85 -14.72
C ILE A 150 -7.47 -5.90 -13.87
N GLN A 151 -8.36 -5.47 -12.98
CA GLN A 151 -9.11 -6.41 -12.16
C GLN A 151 -10.55 -5.96 -11.93
N PRO A 152 -11.47 -6.93 -11.72
CA PRO A 152 -12.84 -6.60 -11.35
C PRO A 152 -12.89 -6.07 -9.92
N VAL A 153 -13.60 -4.94 -9.73
CA VAL A 153 -13.87 -4.33 -8.43
C VAL A 153 -15.37 -4.06 -8.35
N ASN A 154 -16.08 -4.74 -7.44
CA ASN A 154 -17.52 -4.58 -7.25
C ASN A 154 -18.35 -4.62 -8.57
N LYS A 155 -18.16 -5.65 -9.38
CA LYS A 155 -18.80 -5.85 -10.70
C LYS A 155 -18.42 -4.81 -11.76
N LYS A 156 -17.41 -3.99 -11.52
CA LYS A 156 -16.83 -3.04 -12.49
C LYS A 156 -15.36 -3.37 -12.67
N TRP A 157 -14.80 -2.93 -13.78
CA TRP A 157 -13.38 -3.05 -14.03
C TRP A 157 -12.64 -1.84 -13.46
N GLY A 158 -11.52 -2.08 -12.85
CA GLY A 158 -10.60 -1.06 -12.36
C GLY A 158 -9.15 -1.40 -12.75
N LEU A 159 -8.30 -0.40 -12.66
CA LEU A 159 -6.86 -0.52 -12.85
C LEU A 159 -6.18 -0.37 -11.50
N ILE A 160 -5.23 -1.25 -11.24
CA ILE A 160 -4.37 -1.21 -10.05
C ILE A 160 -2.93 -1.13 -10.53
N GLY A 161 -2.20 -0.13 -10.05
CA GLY A 161 -0.75 -0.11 -10.09
C GLY A 161 -0.19 -0.48 -8.74
N ALA A 162 0.86 -1.28 -8.73
CA ALA A 162 1.51 -1.76 -7.52
C ALA A 162 3.02 -1.52 -7.58
N PHE A 163 3.60 -1.16 -6.45
CA PHE A 163 5.04 -1.11 -6.22
C PHE A 163 5.35 -1.86 -4.93
N GLU A 164 6.25 -2.82 -5.02
CA GLU A 164 6.86 -3.48 -3.87
C GLU A 164 8.16 -2.76 -3.54
N LEU A 165 8.28 -2.26 -2.31
CA LEU A 165 9.42 -1.51 -1.84
C LEU A 165 10.16 -2.28 -0.77
N LYS A 166 11.48 -2.32 -0.89
CA LYS A 166 12.41 -2.82 0.12
C LYS A 166 13.09 -1.63 0.80
N HIS A 167 12.95 -1.54 2.11
CA HIS A 167 13.58 -0.52 2.93
C HIS A 167 14.76 -1.14 3.70
N GLU A 168 15.98 -0.74 3.37
CA GLU A 168 17.18 -1.13 4.12
C GLU A 168 17.24 -0.34 5.42
N LEU A 169 17.39 -1.03 6.55
CA LEU A 169 17.47 -0.42 7.87
C LEU A 169 18.91 -0.02 8.24
N TYR A 170 19.04 0.93 9.17
CA TYR A 170 20.33 1.31 9.75
C TYR A 170 20.87 0.26 10.71
#